data_b37bf5974b5eb4e006eedd01816a9093
#
_entry.id   b37bf5974b5eb4e006eedd01816a9093
#
_cell.length_a   1.000
_cell.length_b   1.000
_cell.length_c   1.000
_cell.angle_alpha   90.00
_cell.angle_beta   90.00
_cell.angle_gamma   90.00
#
_symmetry.space_group_name_H-M   'P 1'
#
loop_
_entity.id
_entity.type
_entity.pdbx_description
1 polymer ?
#
loop_
_entity_poly.entity_id
_entity_poly.type
_entity_poly.pdbx_seq_one_letter_code
_entity_poly.pdbx_strand_id
1 'polypeptide(L)'
;HKIDNAFPGMQSFRERHLWTDEFYNFQPANIGSLNYILTIDESTYAPKADWGGGNKSEGMGEFHPMAWYHEYDGGRSFYTALGHLPAIYYDQAFLDHLYGGIYWAATGKGIEK
;
A
#
# COMPACT_ATOMS: atom_id res chain seq x y z
N HIS A 1 -1.05 3.52 -8.21
CA HIS A 1 -0.89 2.45 -9.22
C HIS A 1 -0.95 1.08 -8.57
N LYS A 2 -1.65 0.17 -9.20
CA LYS A 2 -1.66 -1.26 -8.86
C LYS A 2 -0.53 -1.95 -9.61
N ILE A 3 0.36 -2.63 -8.87
CA ILE A 3 1.51 -3.35 -9.44
C ILE A 3 1.19 -4.85 -9.54
N ASP A 4 0.68 -5.43 -8.47
CA ASP A 4 0.34 -6.86 -8.43
C ASP A 4 -1.17 -7.06 -8.53
N ASN A 5 -1.61 -7.55 -9.70
CA ASN A 5 -3.01 -7.84 -9.97
C ASN A 5 -3.46 -9.18 -9.37
N ALA A 6 -2.53 -10.06 -9.08
CA ALA A 6 -2.81 -11.43 -8.64
C ALA A 6 -2.92 -11.54 -7.11
N PHE A 7 -2.40 -10.54 -6.37
CA PHE A 7 -2.50 -10.57 -4.92
C PHE A 7 -3.97 -10.52 -4.46
N PRO A 8 -4.36 -11.32 -3.46
CA PRO A 8 -5.74 -11.37 -2.96
C PRO A 8 -6.27 -10.00 -2.53
N GLY A 9 -7.52 -9.70 -2.92
CA GLY A 9 -8.19 -8.45 -2.53
C GLY A 9 -7.91 -7.27 -3.46
N MET A 10 -7.18 -7.46 -4.56
CA MET A 10 -6.83 -6.36 -5.49
C MET A 10 -7.81 -6.17 -6.65
N GLN A 11 -8.82 -7.01 -6.76
CA GLN A 11 -9.77 -6.99 -7.89
C GLN A 11 -10.58 -5.69 -7.99
N SER A 12 -10.84 -5.02 -6.88
CA SER A 12 -11.60 -3.75 -6.84
C SER A 12 -10.75 -2.52 -7.13
N PHE A 13 -9.43 -2.63 -7.09
CA PHE A 13 -8.54 -1.55 -7.50
C PHE A 13 -8.38 -1.52 -9.03
N ARG A 14 -8.47 -0.33 -9.60
CA ARG A 14 -8.11 -0.08 -11.00
C ARG A 14 -6.59 0.02 -11.14
N GLU A 15 -6.07 -0.12 -12.36
CA GLU A 15 -4.64 0.11 -12.68
C GLU A 15 -4.12 1.46 -12.16
N ARG A 16 -4.91 2.50 -12.41
CA ARG A 16 -4.79 3.83 -11.77
C ARG A 16 -6.07 4.07 -10.98
N HIS A 17 -5.92 4.14 -9.66
CA HIS A 17 -7.04 4.34 -8.75
C HIS A 17 -6.87 5.67 -8.03
N LEU A 18 -7.89 6.53 -8.08
CA LEU A 18 -7.87 7.80 -7.35
C LEU A 18 -8.04 7.51 -5.86
N TRP A 19 -7.13 8.08 -5.07
CA TRP A 19 -7.10 7.85 -3.63
C TRP A 19 -6.81 9.12 -2.87
N THR A 20 -7.50 9.32 -1.74
CA THR A 20 -7.29 10.43 -0.82
C THR A 20 -6.94 9.86 0.56
N ASP A 21 -5.73 10.12 1.01
CA ASP A 21 -5.20 9.59 2.27
C ASP A 21 -4.02 10.45 2.75
N GLU A 22 -3.40 10.08 3.84
CA GLU A 22 -2.09 10.53 4.24
C GLU A 22 -1.03 9.54 3.73
N PHE A 23 -0.04 10.05 2.97
CA PHE A 23 0.94 9.20 2.32
C PHE A 23 2.27 9.27 3.05
N TYR A 24 2.69 8.15 3.63
CA TYR A 24 3.94 8.02 4.38
C TYR A 24 5.12 7.70 3.48
N ASN A 25 6.28 8.24 3.83
CA ASN A 25 7.55 7.89 3.18
C ASN A 25 8.23 6.74 3.91
N PHE A 26 8.95 5.90 3.16
CA PHE A 26 9.64 4.73 3.67
C PHE A 26 11.11 4.73 3.25
N GLN A 27 11.98 4.25 4.13
CA GLN A 27 13.39 4.07 3.83
C GLN A 27 13.87 2.71 4.35
N PRO A 28 14.58 1.94 3.49
CA PRO A 28 14.79 2.19 2.05
C PRO A 28 13.51 2.01 1.23
N ALA A 29 13.43 2.70 0.08
CA ALA A 29 12.23 2.66 -0.77
C ALA A 29 12.03 1.32 -1.48
N ASN A 30 13.11 0.63 -1.84
CA ASN A 30 13.06 -0.62 -2.59
C ASN A 30 13.88 -1.69 -1.88
N ILE A 31 13.22 -2.75 -1.44
CA ILE A 31 13.82 -3.91 -0.77
C ILE A 31 13.52 -5.15 -1.60
N GLY A 32 14.56 -5.84 -2.09
CA GLY A 32 14.42 -6.96 -3.01
C GLY A 32 13.67 -8.19 -2.45
N SER A 33 13.53 -8.30 -1.12
CA SER A 33 12.76 -9.37 -0.47
C SER A 33 11.27 -9.07 -0.33
N LEU A 34 10.82 -7.87 -0.68
CA LEU A 34 9.42 -7.46 -0.62
C LEU A 34 8.74 -7.60 -1.98
N ASN A 35 7.49 -8.05 -1.95
CA ASN A 35 6.62 -8.08 -3.12
C ASN A 35 5.66 -6.91 -3.04
N TYR A 36 5.84 -5.91 -3.89
CA TYR A 36 5.04 -4.68 -3.86
C TYR A 36 3.70 -4.86 -4.56
N ILE A 37 2.65 -4.31 -3.99
CA ILE A 37 1.26 -4.41 -4.45
C ILE A 37 0.78 -3.08 -5.03
N LEU A 38 1.03 -1.99 -4.29
CA LEU A 38 0.57 -0.64 -4.62
C LEU A 38 1.71 0.36 -4.52
N THR A 39 1.74 1.28 -5.47
CA THR A 39 2.57 2.50 -5.41
C THR A 39 1.71 3.74 -5.59
N ILE A 40 2.22 4.87 -5.12
CA ILE A 40 1.62 6.16 -5.39
C ILE A 40 2.40 6.90 -6.49
N ASP A 41 1.69 7.73 -7.25
CA ASP A 41 2.27 8.58 -8.28
C ASP A 41 2.48 9.98 -7.71
N GLU A 42 3.72 10.29 -7.32
CA GLU A 42 4.06 11.58 -6.72
C GLU A 42 3.87 12.77 -7.67
N SER A 43 3.75 12.54 -8.98
CA SER A 43 3.45 13.60 -9.94
C SER A 43 2.02 14.16 -9.81
N THR A 44 1.16 13.46 -9.08
CA THR A 44 -0.26 13.81 -8.90
C THR A 44 -0.56 14.68 -7.69
N TYR A 45 0.44 14.92 -6.83
CA TYR A 45 0.29 15.75 -5.62
C TYR A 45 1.62 16.43 -5.26
N ALA A 46 1.63 17.26 -4.22
CA ALA A 46 2.83 17.90 -3.71
C ALA A 46 3.50 17.02 -2.63
N PRO A 47 4.51 16.19 -2.97
CA PRO A 47 5.11 15.24 -2.02
C PRO A 47 6.05 15.91 -1.02
N LYS A 48 6.48 17.15 -1.31
CA LYS A 48 7.39 17.90 -0.44
C LYS A 48 6.59 18.84 0.47
N ALA A 49 6.87 18.76 1.75
CA ALA A 49 6.24 19.62 2.74
C ALA A 49 7.19 19.84 3.93
N ASP A 50 7.08 21.00 4.55
CA ASP A 50 7.79 21.33 5.78
C ASP A 50 6.77 21.84 6.80
N TRP A 51 6.59 21.08 7.87
CA TRP A 51 5.68 21.43 8.98
C TRP A 51 6.41 22.10 10.14
N GLY A 52 7.72 22.39 9.99
CA GLY A 52 8.56 22.96 11.03
C GLY A 52 9.05 21.93 12.07
N GLY A 53 9.93 22.38 12.98
CA GLY A 53 10.47 21.50 14.02
C GLY A 53 11.27 20.29 13.55
N GLY A 54 11.74 20.31 12.31
CA GLY A 54 12.42 19.17 11.68
C GLY A 54 11.47 18.18 10.99
N ASN A 55 10.16 18.37 11.08
CA ASN A 55 9.17 17.55 10.39
C ASN A 55 9.01 18.02 8.95
N LYS A 56 9.58 17.27 8.02
CA LYS A 56 9.47 17.57 6.59
C LYS A 56 9.41 16.29 5.75
N SER A 57 8.80 16.39 4.58
CA SER A 57 8.80 15.37 3.55
C SER A 57 9.55 15.88 2.33
N GLU A 58 10.43 15.06 1.80
CA GLU A 58 11.10 15.30 0.50
C GLU A 58 10.46 14.44 -0.62
N GLY A 59 9.47 13.62 -0.26
CA GLY A 59 8.92 12.60 -1.15
C GLY A 59 9.84 11.39 -1.29
N MET A 60 9.49 10.49 -2.21
CA MET A 60 10.26 9.27 -2.51
C MET A 60 10.64 9.16 -3.98
N GLY A 61 10.16 10.07 -4.85
CA GLY A 61 10.44 10.08 -6.27
C GLY A 61 9.62 9.09 -7.08
N GLU A 62 10.26 8.43 -8.03
CA GLU A 62 9.57 7.56 -9.00
C GLU A 62 8.99 6.27 -8.39
N PHE A 63 9.55 5.81 -7.29
CA PHE A 63 9.08 4.60 -6.61
C PHE A 63 8.65 4.92 -5.19
N HIS A 64 7.34 5.03 -4.99
CA HIS A 64 6.72 5.29 -3.69
C HIS A 64 5.76 4.16 -3.33
N PRO A 65 6.25 3.10 -2.63
CA PRO A 65 5.43 1.96 -2.27
C PRO A 65 4.44 2.31 -1.17
N MET A 66 3.22 1.75 -1.25
CA MET A 66 2.15 1.94 -0.27
C MET A 66 1.64 0.62 0.33
N ALA A 67 1.85 -0.51 -0.36
CA ALA A 67 1.49 -1.81 0.16
C ALA A 67 2.43 -2.88 -0.40
N TRP A 68 2.74 -3.88 0.42
CA TRP A 68 3.61 -5.02 0.07
C TRP A 68 3.36 -6.22 0.97
N TYR A 69 3.91 -7.35 0.55
CA TYR A 69 3.89 -8.58 1.32
C TYR A 69 5.22 -9.33 1.18
N HIS A 70 5.50 -10.21 2.10
CA HIS A 70 6.65 -11.11 2.05
C HIS A 70 6.47 -12.28 3.02
N GLU A 71 7.25 -13.32 2.78
CA GLU A 71 7.43 -14.42 3.73
C GLU A 71 8.69 -14.14 4.56
N TYR A 72 8.60 -14.41 5.86
CA TYR A 72 9.72 -14.22 6.78
C TYR A 72 9.61 -15.22 7.94
N ASP A 73 10.72 -15.93 8.20
CA ASP A 73 10.86 -16.85 9.34
C ASP A 73 9.70 -17.87 9.47
N GLY A 74 9.28 -18.45 8.35
CA GLY A 74 8.17 -19.40 8.28
C GLY A 74 6.77 -18.78 8.41
N GLY A 75 6.69 -17.48 8.55
CA GLY A 75 5.44 -16.71 8.59
C GLY A 75 5.22 -15.88 7.33
N ARG A 76 4.12 -15.14 7.32
CA ARG A 76 3.73 -14.21 6.25
C ARG A 76 3.39 -12.85 6.83
N SER A 77 3.84 -11.81 6.15
CA SER A 77 3.56 -10.43 6.51
C SER A 77 2.92 -9.70 5.33
N PHE A 78 1.82 -9.04 5.60
CA PHE A 78 1.17 -8.10 4.70
C PHE A 78 1.18 -6.72 5.35
N TYR A 79 1.56 -5.71 4.58
CA TYR A 79 1.57 -4.32 5.02
C TYR A 79 0.80 -3.44 4.05
N THR A 80 0.04 -2.52 4.59
CA THR A 80 -0.55 -1.41 3.84
C THR A 80 -0.43 -0.12 4.64
N ALA A 81 -0.02 0.95 3.96
CA ALA A 81 0.06 2.30 4.51
C ALA A 81 -1.22 3.11 4.24
N LEU A 82 -2.22 2.51 3.60
CA LEU A 82 -3.53 3.12 3.41
C LEU A 82 -4.37 3.02 4.70
N GLY A 83 -5.33 3.93 4.85
CA GLY A 83 -6.32 3.84 5.94
C GLY A 83 -6.13 4.85 7.06
N HIS A 84 -5.50 6.00 6.80
CA HIS A 84 -5.39 7.08 7.79
C HIS A 84 -6.76 7.74 8.07
N LEU A 85 -7.55 8.00 7.02
CA LEU A 85 -8.83 8.67 7.16
C LEU A 85 -9.95 7.69 7.51
N PRO A 86 -10.85 8.01 8.47
CA PRO A 86 -11.97 7.13 8.83
C PRO A 86 -12.89 6.77 7.66
N ALA A 87 -13.07 7.68 6.69
CA ALA A 87 -13.89 7.44 5.51
C ALA A 87 -13.40 6.29 4.63
N ILE A 88 -12.11 5.97 4.65
CA ILE A 88 -11.50 4.89 3.86
C ILE A 88 -12.07 3.52 4.28
N TYR A 89 -12.43 3.35 5.56
CA TYR A 89 -13.01 2.11 6.09
C TYR A 89 -14.46 1.84 5.64
N TYR A 90 -15.01 2.71 4.81
CA TYR A 90 -16.29 2.51 4.09
C TYR A 90 -16.09 2.30 2.59
N ASP A 91 -14.84 2.37 2.10
CA ASP A 91 -14.51 2.14 0.69
C ASP A 91 -14.36 0.65 0.41
N GLN A 92 -15.10 0.15 -0.59
CA GLN A 92 -15.11 -1.28 -0.91
C GLN A 92 -13.75 -1.78 -1.41
N ALA A 93 -13.01 -0.97 -2.19
CA ALA A 93 -11.69 -1.37 -2.67
C ALA A 93 -10.69 -1.53 -1.52
N PHE A 94 -10.77 -0.63 -0.53
CA PHE A 94 -9.93 -0.75 0.67
C PHE A 94 -10.31 -1.97 1.52
N LEU A 95 -11.60 -2.22 1.73
CA LEU A 95 -12.05 -3.37 2.50
C LEU A 95 -11.67 -4.70 1.85
N ASP A 96 -11.79 -4.81 0.53
CA ASP A 96 -11.36 -5.99 -0.22
C ASP A 96 -9.83 -6.19 -0.10
N HIS A 97 -9.07 -5.11 -0.23
CA HIS A 97 -7.62 -5.11 -0.08
C HIS A 97 -7.18 -5.55 1.33
N LEU A 98 -7.77 -4.96 2.36
CA LEU A 98 -7.45 -5.27 3.75
C LEU A 98 -7.82 -6.73 4.08
N TYR A 99 -9.02 -7.16 3.71
CA TYR A 99 -9.48 -8.52 3.94
C TYR A 99 -8.62 -9.55 3.19
N GLY A 100 -8.31 -9.28 1.91
CA GLY A 100 -7.44 -10.16 1.11
C GLY A 100 -6.05 -10.31 1.69
N GLY A 101 -5.45 -9.21 2.14
CA GLY A 101 -4.15 -9.20 2.79
C GLY A 101 -4.12 -9.97 4.10
N ILE A 102 -5.11 -9.76 4.97
CA ILE A 102 -5.26 -10.49 6.25
C ILE A 102 -5.46 -11.98 5.99
N TYR A 103 -6.34 -12.33 5.06
CA TYR A 103 -6.62 -13.73 4.73
C TYR A 103 -5.38 -14.44 4.17
N TRP A 104 -4.64 -13.78 3.26
CA TRP A 104 -3.38 -14.31 2.76
C TRP A 104 -2.34 -14.49 3.88
N ALA A 105 -2.16 -13.51 4.73
CA ALA A 105 -1.22 -13.59 5.85
C ALA A 105 -1.54 -14.76 6.78
N ALA A 106 -2.82 -15.01 7.03
CA ALA A 106 -3.28 -16.11 7.89
C ALA A 106 -3.16 -17.48 7.22
N THR A 107 -3.47 -17.60 5.92
CA THR A 107 -3.67 -18.90 5.26
C THR A 107 -2.66 -19.22 4.15
N GLY A 108 -1.98 -18.22 3.60
CA GLY A 108 -1.15 -18.34 2.40
C GLY A 108 -1.96 -18.49 1.10
N LYS A 109 -3.27 -18.29 1.13
CA LYS A 109 -4.19 -18.50 0.02
C LYS A 109 -4.91 -17.21 -0.37
N GLY A 110 -5.41 -17.15 -1.60
CA GLY A 110 -6.41 -16.18 -2.01
C GLY A 110 -7.80 -16.56 -1.47
N ILE A 111 -8.69 -15.58 -1.47
CA ILE A 111 -10.10 -15.80 -1.14
C ILE A 111 -10.73 -16.52 -2.33
N GLU A 112 -11.14 -17.73 -2.15
CA GLU A 112 -11.97 -18.45 -3.13
C GLU A 112 -13.40 -17.88 -3.05
N LYS A 113 -13.92 -17.50 -4.25
CA LYS A 113 -15.31 -17.05 -4.38
C LYS A 113 -16.21 -18.25 -4.65
#